data_e748c8b7f16f09a14ba6eac621e3e749
#
_entry.id   e748c8b7f16f09a14ba6eac621e3e749
#
_cell.length_a   1.000
_cell.length_b   1.000
_cell.length_c   1.000
_cell.angle_alpha   90.00
_cell.angle_beta   90.00
_cell.angle_gamma   90.00
#
_symmetry.space_group_name_H-M   'P 1'
#
loop_
_entity.id
_entity.type
_entity.pdbx_description
1 polymer ?
#
loop_
_entity_poly.entity_id
_entity_poly.type
_entity_poly.pdbx_seq_one_letter_code
_entity_poly.pdbx_strand_id
1 'polypeptide(L)'
;MKSFAKIAMLLIALPALAQDISSLTAETKKAVLPVVPKVVSAMEEAVAEKGVAGAIPVCKELAPALIKEKRKETGWEIRRVSLKARNAERGTPDLWEVRQLADFNIRAANGEKLETLEKSEIVTVDGKQLFR
;
A
#
# COMPACT_ATOMS: atom_id res chain seq x y z
N MET A 1 -20.28 64.33 11.18
CA MET A 1 -19.07 63.63 10.70
C MET A 1 -19.18 62.17 11.11
N LYS A 2 -19.51 61.28 10.16
CA LYS A 2 -19.70 59.84 10.41
C LYS A 2 -18.45 59.11 9.95
N SER A 3 -17.67 58.61 10.91
CA SER A 3 -16.45 57.86 10.65
C SER A 3 -16.82 56.40 10.34
N PHE A 4 -16.66 55.95 9.09
CA PHE A 4 -16.83 54.57 8.71
C PHE A 4 -15.50 53.82 8.96
N ALA A 5 -15.45 53.04 10.04
CA ALA A 5 -14.37 52.10 10.28
C ALA A 5 -14.50 50.94 9.30
N LYS A 6 -13.58 50.85 8.34
CA LYS A 6 -13.45 49.69 7.44
C LYS A 6 -12.77 48.58 8.22
N ILE A 7 -13.55 47.58 8.62
CA ILE A 7 -13.01 46.31 9.13
C ILE A 7 -12.50 45.53 7.94
N ALA A 8 -11.19 45.50 7.78
CA ALA A 8 -10.53 44.62 6.82
C ALA A 8 -10.53 43.18 7.39
N MET A 9 -11.42 42.34 6.87
CA MET A 9 -11.47 40.93 7.21
C MET A 9 -10.30 40.23 6.52
N LEU A 10 -9.22 39.95 7.28
CA LEU A 10 -8.06 39.24 6.84
C LEU A 10 -8.44 37.76 6.70
N LEU A 11 -8.75 37.30 5.49
CA LEU A 11 -8.90 35.87 5.16
C LEU A 11 -7.54 35.24 5.25
N ILE A 12 -7.21 34.62 6.38
CA ILE A 12 -6.07 33.72 6.50
C ILE A 12 -6.46 32.44 5.76
N ALA A 13 -6.04 32.34 4.51
CA ALA A 13 -6.05 31.08 3.77
C ALA A 13 -5.04 30.15 4.46
N LEU A 14 -5.53 29.20 5.26
CA LEU A 14 -4.72 28.07 5.72
C LEU A 14 -4.25 27.33 4.46
N PRO A 15 -2.93 27.12 4.25
CA PRO A 15 -2.46 26.23 3.21
C PRO A 15 -3.03 24.86 3.52
N ALA A 16 -3.95 24.38 2.69
CA ALA A 16 -4.29 22.98 2.66
C ALA A 16 -2.96 22.23 2.41
N LEU A 17 -2.47 21.52 3.43
CA LEU A 17 -1.32 20.64 3.30
C LEU A 17 -1.72 19.58 2.27
N ALA A 18 -1.44 19.84 1.00
CA ALA A 18 -1.44 18.83 -0.02
C ALA A 18 -0.37 17.83 0.41
N GLN A 19 -0.81 16.70 0.98
CA GLN A 19 0.11 15.63 1.32
C GLN A 19 0.79 15.21 0.02
N ASP A 20 2.10 15.40 -0.04
CA ASP A 20 2.89 15.04 -1.20
C ASP A 20 2.85 13.53 -1.41
N ILE A 21 2.36 13.08 -2.56
CA ILE A 21 2.28 11.67 -2.94
C ILE A 21 3.65 10.99 -2.80
N SER A 22 4.73 11.69 -3.11
CA SER A 22 6.08 11.15 -3.01
C SER A 22 6.47 10.84 -1.57
N SER A 23 6.11 11.71 -0.62
CA SER A 23 6.33 11.51 0.80
C SER A 23 5.53 10.30 1.33
N LEU A 24 4.24 10.22 0.98
CA LEU A 24 3.38 9.09 1.33
C LEU A 24 3.88 7.77 0.75
N THR A 25 4.36 7.79 -0.49
CA THR A 25 4.96 6.62 -1.15
C THR A 25 6.21 6.17 -0.41
N ALA A 26 7.12 7.10 -0.06
CA ALA A 26 8.33 6.78 0.67
C ALA A 26 8.04 6.20 2.07
N GLU A 27 7.08 6.78 2.79
CA GLU A 27 6.63 6.28 4.09
C GLU A 27 6.05 4.87 3.98
N THR A 28 5.20 4.63 2.98
CA THR A 28 4.61 3.31 2.72
C THR A 28 5.69 2.26 2.43
N LYS A 29 6.64 2.58 1.56
CA LYS A 29 7.78 1.69 1.27
C LYS A 29 8.57 1.36 2.52
N LYS A 30 8.91 2.36 3.32
CA LYS A 30 9.65 2.18 4.58
C LYS A 30 8.92 1.25 5.56
N ALA A 31 7.60 1.34 5.63
CA ALA A 31 6.80 0.53 6.53
C ALA A 31 6.60 -0.91 6.03
N VAL A 32 6.37 -1.11 4.73
CA VAL A 32 5.91 -2.38 4.16
C VAL A 32 7.03 -3.23 3.58
N LEU A 33 8.00 -2.65 2.87
CA LEU A 33 9.06 -3.42 2.23
C LEU A 33 9.87 -4.33 3.16
N PRO A 34 10.16 -3.98 4.42
CA PRO A 34 10.89 -4.85 5.33
C PRO A 34 10.16 -6.15 5.70
N VAL A 35 8.86 -6.26 5.43
CA VAL A 35 8.08 -7.49 5.68
C VAL A 35 8.48 -8.60 4.71
N VAL A 36 8.75 -8.26 3.44
CA VAL A 36 9.05 -9.22 2.39
C VAL A 36 10.28 -10.10 2.70
N PRO A 37 11.47 -9.52 3.00
CA PRO A 37 12.65 -10.35 3.31
C PRO A 37 12.45 -11.20 4.56
N LYS A 38 11.70 -10.76 5.56
CA LYS A 38 11.39 -11.57 6.75
C LYS A 38 10.61 -12.83 6.39
N VAL A 39 9.62 -12.71 5.50
CA VAL A 39 8.83 -13.85 5.02
C VAL A 39 9.70 -14.78 4.16
N VAL A 40 10.53 -14.22 3.28
CA VAL A 40 11.42 -14.99 2.39
C VAL A 40 12.43 -15.80 3.22
N SER A 41 13.14 -15.18 4.17
CA SER A 41 14.09 -15.89 5.04
C SER A 41 13.43 -17.02 5.83
N ALA A 42 12.26 -16.76 6.42
CA ALA A 42 11.53 -17.80 7.15
C ALA A 42 11.07 -18.96 6.24
N MET A 43 10.72 -18.67 4.98
CA MET A 43 10.40 -19.71 4.00
C MET A 43 11.64 -20.55 3.63
N GLU A 44 12.77 -19.90 3.37
CA GLU A 44 14.02 -20.59 3.02
C GLU A 44 14.49 -21.49 4.17
N GLU A 45 14.46 -21.01 5.42
CA GLU A 45 14.76 -21.80 6.60
C GLU A 45 13.82 -23.01 6.72
N ALA A 46 12.51 -22.79 6.60
CA ALA A 46 11.52 -23.85 6.71
C ALA A 46 11.67 -24.91 5.59
N VAL A 47 12.04 -24.50 4.38
CA VAL A 47 12.32 -25.42 3.26
C VAL A 47 13.60 -26.20 3.51
N ALA A 48 14.64 -25.56 4.04
CA ALA A 48 15.90 -26.24 4.38
C ALA A 48 15.73 -27.31 5.46
N GLU A 49 14.87 -27.04 6.45
CA GLU A 49 14.65 -27.97 7.58
C GLU A 49 13.66 -29.10 7.24
N LYS A 50 12.57 -28.79 6.55
CA LYS A 50 11.39 -29.66 6.39
C LYS A 50 10.98 -29.89 4.94
N GLY A 51 11.79 -29.46 3.98
CA GLY A 51 11.46 -29.51 2.56
C GLY A 51 10.36 -28.50 2.19
N VAL A 52 9.90 -28.56 0.94
CA VAL A 52 8.92 -27.60 0.37
C VAL A 52 7.62 -27.50 1.20
N ALA A 53 7.19 -28.62 1.79
CA ALA A 53 6.00 -28.64 2.67
C ALA A 53 6.17 -27.75 3.90
N GLY A 54 7.41 -27.53 4.39
CA GLY A 54 7.72 -26.66 5.51
C GLY A 54 7.38 -25.19 5.26
N ALA A 55 7.33 -24.73 4.00
CA ALA A 55 6.96 -23.38 3.66
C ALA A 55 5.45 -23.09 3.82
N ILE A 56 4.60 -24.10 3.87
CA ILE A 56 3.14 -23.93 3.95
C ILE A 56 2.72 -23.17 5.22
N PRO A 57 3.16 -23.51 6.45
CA PRO A 57 2.83 -22.77 7.66
C PRO A 57 3.32 -21.31 7.60
N VAL A 58 4.51 -21.05 7.03
CA VAL A 58 5.04 -19.70 6.88
C VAL A 58 4.10 -18.82 6.05
N CYS A 59 3.61 -19.33 4.92
CA CYS A 59 2.67 -18.60 4.07
C CYS A 59 1.28 -18.45 4.70
N LYS A 60 0.82 -19.45 5.46
CA LYS A 60 -0.53 -19.45 6.06
C LYS A 60 -0.63 -18.67 7.36
N GLU A 61 0.42 -18.61 8.14
CA GLU A 61 0.42 -18.10 9.51
C GLU A 61 1.34 -16.90 9.70
N LEU A 62 2.63 -17.03 9.39
CA LEU A 62 3.61 -15.98 9.65
C LEU A 62 3.37 -14.74 8.78
N ALA A 63 3.21 -14.91 7.47
CA ALA A 63 3.02 -13.77 6.57
C ALA A 63 1.75 -12.96 6.89
N PRO A 64 0.57 -13.58 7.14
CA PRO A 64 -0.61 -12.85 7.61
C PRO A 64 -0.41 -12.17 8.98
N ALA A 65 0.32 -12.80 9.91
CA ALA A 65 0.60 -12.23 11.23
C ALA A 65 1.44 -10.95 11.12
N LEU A 66 2.50 -10.95 10.32
CA LEU A 66 3.34 -9.77 10.09
C LEU A 66 2.56 -8.62 9.43
N ILE A 67 1.69 -8.93 8.47
CA ILE A 67 0.83 -7.91 7.86
C ILE A 67 -0.18 -7.36 8.87
N LYS A 68 -0.78 -8.21 9.70
CA LYS A 68 -1.70 -7.78 10.77
C LYS A 68 -1.03 -6.86 11.78
N GLU A 69 0.22 -7.14 12.13
CA GLU A 69 1.03 -6.28 12.99
C GLU A 69 1.26 -4.91 12.35
N LYS A 70 1.67 -4.87 11.09
CA LYS A 70 1.85 -3.62 10.34
C LYS A 70 0.56 -2.80 10.20
N ARG A 71 -0.57 -3.45 9.98
CA ARG A 71 -1.87 -2.78 9.97
C ARG A 71 -2.20 -2.12 11.32
N LYS A 72 -1.86 -2.77 12.43
CA LYS A 72 -2.03 -2.19 13.77
C LYS A 72 -1.11 -1.01 14.03
N GLU A 73 0.16 -1.11 13.61
CA GLU A 73 1.15 -0.05 13.78
C GLU A 73 0.82 1.21 12.97
N THR A 74 0.37 1.03 11.75
CA THR A 74 0.17 2.14 10.79
C THR A 74 -1.27 2.65 10.72
N GLY A 75 -2.23 1.82 11.08
CA GLY A 75 -3.65 2.08 10.83
C GLY A 75 -4.05 1.94 9.36
N TRP A 76 -3.15 1.44 8.51
CA TRP A 76 -3.38 1.30 7.07
C TRP A 76 -4.01 -0.03 6.70
N GLU A 77 -4.75 -0.04 5.59
CA GLU A 77 -5.19 -1.28 4.96
C GLU A 77 -4.04 -1.83 4.10
N ILE A 78 -3.43 -2.91 4.55
CA ILE A 78 -2.32 -3.59 3.87
C ILE A 78 -2.78 -5.01 3.53
N ARG A 79 -2.72 -5.38 2.24
CA ARG A 79 -3.10 -6.72 1.79
C ARG A 79 -2.35 -7.12 0.53
N ARG A 80 -2.22 -8.42 0.32
CA ARG A 80 -1.71 -9.00 -0.92
C ARG A 80 -2.88 -9.37 -1.81
N VAL A 81 -2.88 -8.89 -3.04
CA VAL A 81 -3.88 -9.18 -4.05
C VAL A 81 -3.26 -9.80 -5.30
N SER A 82 -4.04 -10.52 -6.09
CA SER A 82 -3.58 -11.14 -7.33
C SER A 82 -4.75 -11.37 -8.28
N LEU A 83 -4.53 -11.20 -9.59
CA LEU A 83 -5.50 -11.60 -10.61
C LEU A 83 -5.76 -13.12 -10.63
N LYS A 84 -4.83 -13.91 -10.04
CA LYS A 84 -4.93 -15.37 -9.87
C LYS A 84 -4.87 -15.72 -8.38
N ALA A 85 -5.79 -15.15 -7.59
CA ALA A 85 -5.82 -15.36 -6.15
C ALA A 85 -6.09 -16.84 -5.82
N ARG A 86 -5.20 -17.47 -5.03
CA ARG A 86 -5.41 -18.83 -4.51
C ARG A 86 -6.44 -18.85 -3.38
N ASN A 87 -6.51 -17.76 -2.61
CA ASN A 87 -7.51 -17.54 -1.58
C ASN A 87 -8.35 -16.34 -2.02
N ALA A 88 -9.55 -16.60 -2.53
CA ALA A 88 -10.44 -15.57 -3.06
C ALA A 88 -10.88 -14.58 -1.98
N GLU A 89 -11.12 -15.05 -0.77
CA GLU A 89 -11.59 -14.20 0.34
C GLU A 89 -10.59 -13.08 0.70
N ARG A 90 -9.28 -13.38 0.67
CA ARG A 90 -8.23 -12.43 1.08
C ARG A 90 -7.50 -11.78 -0.08
N GLY A 91 -7.48 -12.42 -1.24
CA GLY A 91 -6.61 -12.04 -2.36
C GLY A 91 -7.31 -11.50 -3.59
N THR A 92 -8.64 -11.40 -3.59
CA THR A 92 -9.38 -10.83 -4.72
C THR A 92 -9.17 -9.32 -4.77
N PRO A 93 -8.67 -8.78 -5.90
CA PRO A 93 -8.46 -7.35 -6.07
C PRO A 93 -9.79 -6.62 -6.32
N ASP A 94 -9.88 -5.37 -5.88
CA ASP A 94 -10.94 -4.46 -6.30
C ASP A 94 -10.71 -3.93 -7.73
N LEU A 95 -11.63 -3.14 -8.28
CA LEU A 95 -11.55 -2.64 -9.65
C LEU A 95 -10.31 -1.76 -9.89
N TRP A 96 -9.90 -0.98 -8.91
CA TRP A 96 -8.69 -0.16 -9.01
C TRP A 96 -7.45 -1.06 -9.04
N GLU A 97 -7.36 -2.02 -8.14
CA GLU A 97 -6.27 -2.97 -8.05
C GLU A 97 -6.16 -3.87 -9.30
N VAL A 98 -7.31 -4.30 -9.86
CA VAL A 98 -7.33 -5.05 -11.14
C VAL A 98 -6.64 -4.26 -12.25
N ARG A 99 -6.96 -2.96 -12.38
CA ARG A 99 -6.36 -2.10 -13.39
C ARG A 99 -4.85 -1.96 -13.20
N GLN A 100 -4.40 -1.74 -11.96
CA GLN A 100 -2.97 -1.61 -11.65
C GLN A 100 -2.22 -2.93 -11.89
N LEU A 101 -2.79 -4.07 -11.49
CA LEU A 101 -2.18 -5.39 -11.73
C LEU A 101 -2.10 -5.72 -13.23
N ALA A 102 -3.11 -5.36 -14.01
CA ALA A 102 -3.07 -5.52 -15.47
C ALA A 102 -1.99 -4.64 -16.10
N ASP A 103 -1.88 -3.37 -15.69
CA ASP A 103 -0.82 -2.46 -16.13
C ASP A 103 0.57 -3.00 -15.78
N PHE A 104 0.78 -3.48 -14.56
CA PHE A 104 2.04 -4.09 -14.15
C PHE A 104 2.41 -5.31 -15.00
N ASN A 105 1.44 -6.15 -15.36
CA ASN A 105 1.69 -7.28 -16.25
C ASN A 105 2.13 -6.83 -17.63
N ILE A 106 1.53 -5.78 -18.19
CA ILE A 106 1.90 -5.22 -19.49
C ILE A 106 3.31 -4.62 -19.43
N ARG A 107 3.61 -3.82 -18.42
CA ARG A 107 4.93 -3.18 -18.21
C ARG A 107 6.02 -4.23 -18.02
N ALA A 108 5.77 -5.27 -17.23
CA ALA A 108 6.70 -6.39 -17.05
C ALA A 108 6.94 -7.16 -18.37
N ALA A 109 5.89 -7.43 -19.15
CA ALA A 109 6.00 -8.06 -20.46
C ALA A 109 6.81 -7.23 -21.45
N ASN A 110 6.81 -5.91 -21.30
CA ASN A 110 7.63 -4.98 -22.09
C ASN A 110 9.06 -4.80 -21.55
N GLY A 111 9.46 -5.60 -20.55
CA GLY A 111 10.84 -5.62 -20.03
C GLY A 111 11.11 -4.60 -18.91
N GLU A 112 10.09 -3.98 -18.34
CA GLU A 112 10.29 -3.12 -17.17
C GLU A 112 10.73 -3.95 -15.96
N LYS A 113 11.68 -3.43 -15.18
CA LYS A 113 12.19 -4.11 -13.99
C LYS A 113 11.12 -4.21 -12.91
N LEU A 114 11.02 -5.36 -12.25
CA LEU A 114 10.01 -5.61 -11.23
C LEU A 114 10.07 -4.60 -10.06
N GLU A 115 11.27 -4.14 -9.71
CA GLU A 115 11.50 -3.18 -8.63
C GLU A 115 10.93 -1.78 -8.92
N THR A 116 10.64 -1.49 -10.19
CA THR A 116 10.06 -0.21 -10.63
C THR A 116 8.55 -0.27 -10.84
N LEU A 117 7.95 -1.47 -10.71
CA LEU A 117 6.52 -1.66 -10.86
C LEU A 117 5.79 -1.18 -9.60
N GLU A 118 5.49 0.10 -9.58
CA GLU A 118 4.71 0.73 -8.51
C GLU A 118 3.69 1.70 -9.07
N LYS A 119 2.66 1.96 -8.30
CA LYS A 119 1.66 2.99 -8.56
C LYS A 119 1.20 3.58 -7.24
N SER A 120 1.22 4.89 -7.17
CA SER A 120 0.72 5.65 -6.03
C SER A 120 -0.15 6.78 -6.53
N GLU A 121 -1.32 6.95 -5.95
CA GLU A 121 -2.22 8.06 -6.26
C GLU A 121 -3.19 8.34 -5.11
N ILE A 122 -3.76 9.53 -5.10
CA ILE A 122 -4.87 9.88 -4.23
C ILE A 122 -6.16 9.68 -5.02
N VAL A 123 -7.02 8.81 -4.51
CA VAL A 123 -8.34 8.53 -5.09
C VAL A 123 -9.43 9.07 -4.17
N THR A 124 -10.57 9.44 -4.74
CA THR A 124 -11.74 9.83 -3.94
C THR A 124 -12.75 8.69 -3.92
N VAL A 125 -13.06 8.22 -2.72
CA VAL A 125 -14.05 7.16 -2.48
C VAL A 125 -15.04 7.69 -1.45
N ASP A 126 -16.32 7.72 -1.78
CA ASP A 126 -17.39 8.23 -0.91
C ASP A 126 -17.11 9.64 -0.33
N GLY A 127 -16.55 10.52 -1.17
CA GLY A 127 -16.19 11.89 -0.79
C GLY A 127 -14.93 12.03 0.08
N LYS A 128 -14.24 10.92 0.39
CA LYS A 128 -12.99 10.92 1.15
C LYS A 128 -11.80 10.68 0.23
N GLN A 129 -10.74 11.43 0.44
CA GLN A 129 -9.46 11.20 -0.23
C GLN A 129 -8.70 10.07 0.46
N LEU A 130 -8.30 9.08 -0.33
CA LEU A 130 -7.51 7.93 0.11
C LEU A 130 -6.24 7.88 -0.72
N PHE A 131 -5.09 7.75 -0.05
CA PHE A 131 -3.84 7.39 -0.70
C PHE A 131 -3.83 5.88 -0.96
N ARG A 132 -3.50 5.53 -2.21
CA ARG A 132 -3.41 4.14 -2.64
C ARG A 132 -2.15 3.92 -3.45
#